data_61542e9708bca2edf97def24695a6c1c
#
_entry.id   61542e9708bca2edf97def24695a6c1c
#
_cell.length_a   1.000
_cell.length_b   1.000
_cell.length_c   1.000
_cell.angle_alpha   90.00
_cell.angle_beta   90.00
_cell.angle_gamma   90.00
#
_symmetry.space_group_name_H-M   'P 1'
#
loop_
_entity.id
_entity.type
_entity.pdbx_description
1 polymer ?
#
loop_
_entity_poly.entity_id
_entity_poly.type
_entity_poly.pdbx_seq_one_letter_code
_entity_poly.pdbx_strand_id
1 'polypeptide(L)'
;MTHDASELTLPEELLLLTLDPLRGKPLCDRTHLRYGTAGAVLAELELQGRISEKRGRVQVVNPLDPAHPLLASLLRTLNPPSKSRFRSGTSAKAWIRQYGRDAEERLLDALIERGLLRRETRRFLGILPYQRHFPADPDLTGAARRRFGQAEALGFPDRRGRALAALISATGLAGTLSTDGRAGRTTMKALRRTQWAATAVHHNVRQTRSSGGDSGGGGWGDGGLGDSDGGSSCGGGGGD
;
A
#
# COMPACT_ATOMS: atom_id res chain seq x y z
N MET A 1 -10.09 -8.50 26.72
CA MET A 1 -8.66 -8.25 26.47
C MET A 1 -8.60 -7.22 25.36
N THR A 2 -8.36 -5.98 25.70
CA THR A 2 -8.15 -4.89 24.72
C THR A 2 -6.79 -5.12 24.09
N HIS A 3 -6.76 -5.63 22.85
CA HIS A 3 -5.53 -5.65 22.07
C HIS A 3 -5.08 -4.20 21.87
N ASP A 4 -3.96 -3.86 22.46
CA ASP A 4 -3.38 -2.52 22.34
C ASP A 4 -3.00 -2.29 20.88
N ALA A 5 -3.69 -1.33 20.27
CA ALA A 5 -3.51 -0.99 18.87
C ALA A 5 -2.15 -0.33 18.56
N SER A 6 -1.31 -0.12 19.60
CA SER A 6 0.07 0.36 19.47
C SER A 6 1.05 -0.71 18.96
N GLU A 7 0.64 -1.98 18.89
CA GLU A 7 1.47 -3.10 18.43
C GLU A 7 1.29 -3.49 16.95
N LEU A 8 0.38 -2.83 16.21
CA LEU A 8 0.17 -3.16 14.79
C LEU A 8 1.34 -2.69 13.92
N THR A 9 1.81 -3.55 13.05
CA THR A 9 2.76 -3.17 11.98
C THR A 9 2.05 -2.34 10.92
N LEU A 10 2.80 -1.57 10.13
CA LEU A 10 2.25 -0.72 9.06
C LEU A 10 1.43 -1.51 8.02
N PRO A 11 1.85 -2.72 7.56
CA PRO A 11 1.00 -3.53 6.69
C PRO A 11 -0.29 -3.99 7.35
N GLU A 12 -0.31 -4.27 8.65
CA GLU A 12 -1.53 -4.65 9.39
C GLU A 12 -2.49 -3.47 9.50
N GLU A 13 -1.97 -2.30 9.83
CA GLU A 13 -2.75 -1.07 9.91
C GLU A 13 -3.34 -0.69 8.54
N LEU A 14 -2.54 -0.78 7.46
CA LEU A 14 -3.02 -0.57 6.11
C LEU A 14 -4.16 -1.53 5.76
N LEU A 15 -4.03 -2.82 6.06
CA LEU A 15 -5.06 -3.81 5.78
C LEU A 15 -6.36 -3.49 6.52
N LEU A 16 -6.30 -3.17 7.81
CA LEU A 16 -7.49 -2.82 8.62
C LEU A 16 -8.19 -1.56 8.09
N LEU A 17 -7.44 -0.55 7.66
CA LEU A 17 -8.01 0.66 7.04
C LEU A 17 -8.71 0.37 5.73
N THR A 18 -8.17 -0.56 4.94
CA THR A 18 -8.68 -0.91 3.61
C THR A 18 -9.77 -1.97 3.61
N LEU A 19 -10.09 -2.55 4.76
CA LEU A 19 -11.13 -3.57 4.89
C LEU A 19 -12.50 -2.96 5.14
N ASP A 20 -13.52 -3.41 4.37
CA ASP A 20 -14.92 -3.16 4.66
C ASP A 20 -15.37 -4.12 5.78
N PRO A 21 -15.65 -3.62 7.00
CA PRO A 21 -15.98 -4.48 8.12
C PRO A 21 -17.31 -5.20 7.98
N LEU A 22 -18.24 -4.66 7.18
CA LEU A 22 -19.57 -5.25 6.98
C LEU A 22 -19.57 -6.28 5.86
N ARG A 23 -18.76 -6.08 4.84
CA ARG A 23 -18.73 -6.94 3.64
C ARG A 23 -17.57 -7.92 3.64
N GLY A 24 -16.57 -7.74 4.50
CA GLY A 24 -15.38 -8.58 4.59
C GLY A 24 -14.55 -8.58 3.29
N LYS A 25 -14.56 -7.49 2.56
CA LYS A 25 -13.80 -7.32 1.30
C LYS A 25 -12.97 -6.04 1.34
N PRO A 26 -11.90 -5.95 0.56
CA PRO A 26 -11.17 -4.69 0.39
C PRO A 26 -12.04 -3.60 -0.22
N LEU A 27 -11.79 -2.35 0.19
CA LEU A 27 -12.40 -1.14 -0.37
C LEU A 27 -11.79 -0.75 -1.73
N CYS A 28 -10.66 -1.35 -2.10
CA CYS A 28 -10.01 -1.18 -3.40
C CYS A 28 -9.92 -2.51 -4.15
N ASP A 29 -9.43 -2.45 -5.39
CA ASP A 29 -9.09 -3.63 -6.16
C ASP A 29 -8.07 -4.50 -5.39
N ARG A 30 -8.24 -5.83 -5.48
CA ARG A 30 -7.39 -6.78 -4.75
C ARG A 30 -5.92 -6.68 -5.17
N THR A 31 -5.65 -6.42 -6.43
CA THR A 31 -4.29 -6.23 -6.93
C THR A 31 -3.65 -4.98 -6.33
N HIS A 32 -4.43 -3.90 -6.20
CA HIS A 32 -3.97 -2.68 -5.55
C HIS A 32 -3.65 -2.92 -4.07
N LEU A 33 -4.50 -3.70 -3.35
CA LEU A 33 -4.23 -4.09 -1.97
C LEU A 33 -2.94 -4.90 -1.84
N ARG A 34 -2.73 -5.91 -2.71
CA ARG A 34 -1.49 -6.70 -2.75
C ARG A 34 -0.25 -5.85 -2.88
N TYR A 35 -0.27 -4.91 -3.83
CA TYR A 35 0.85 -3.98 -4.00
C TYR A 35 1.01 -3.03 -2.80
N GLY A 36 -0.11 -2.56 -2.23
CA GLY A 36 -0.13 -1.74 -1.03
C GLY A 36 0.49 -2.46 0.17
N THR A 37 0.10 -3.73 0.40
CA THR A 37 0.63 -4.56 1.48
C THR A 37 2.15 -4.78 1.33
N ALA A 38 2.61 -5.16 0.12
CA ALA A 38 4.04 -5.32 -0.12
C ALA A 38 4.81 -4.00 0.05
N GLY A 39 4.25 -2.88 -0.40
CA GLY A 39 4.81 -1.55 -0.18
C GLY A 39 4.88 -1.18 1.30
N ALA A 40 3.85 -1.55 2.08
CA ALA A 40 3.81 -1.33 3.51
C ALA A 40 4.86 -2.17 4.27
N VAL A 41 5.10 -3.41 3.84
CA VAL A 41 6.20 -4.24 4.36
C VAL A 41 7.55 -3.57 4.13
N LEU A 42 7.82 -3.07 2.92
CA LEU A 42 9.07 -2.37 2.63
C LEU A 42 9.21 -1.07 3.46
N ALA A 43 8.13 -0.30 3.60
CA ALA A 43 8.14 0.91 4.42
C ALA A 43 8.37 0.60 5.91
N GLU A 44 7.76 -0.47 6.44
CA GLU A 44 7.97 -0.91 7.82
C GLU A 44 9.42 -1.36 8.06
N LEU A 45 9.99 -2.15 7.14
CA LEU A 45 11.39 -2.58 7.22
C LEU A 45 12.37 -1.39 7.17
N GLU A 46 12.05 -0.35 6.42
CA GLU A 46 12.83 0.90 6.41
C GLU A 46 12.70 1.66 7.72
N LEU A 47 11.48 1.78 8.27
CA LEU A 47 11.25 2.42 9.57
C LEU A 47 12.02 1.72 10.69
N GLN A 48 12.15 0.39 10.62
CA GLN A 48 12.94 -0.43 11.54
C GLN A 48 14.45 -0.42 11.24
N GLY A 49 14.90 0.33 10.22
CA GLY A 49 16.31 0.41 9.85
C GLY A 49 16.89 -0.90 9.30
N ARG A 50 16.06 -1.80 8.76
CA ARG A 50 16.50 -3.06 8.16
C ARG A 50 16.96 -2.91 6.72
N ILE A 51 16.32 -2.00 6.01
CA ILE A 51 16.59 -1.72 4.59
C ILE A 51 16.79 -0.23 4.35
N SER A 52 17.42 0.10 3.26
CA SER A 52 17.47 1.44 2.70
C SER A 52 17.17 1.39 1.21
N GLU A 53 16.65 2.50 0.68
CA GLU A 53 16.40 2.64 -0.75
C GLU A 53 17.38 3.66 -1.37
N LYS A 54 17.88 3.32 -2.56
CA LYS A 54 18.64 4.24 -3.42
C LYS A 54 18.24 4.05 -4.89
N ARG A 55 17.73 5.08 -5.52
CA ARG A 55 17.36 5.10 -6.96
C ARG A 55 16.42 3.95 -7.36
N GLY A 56 15.38 3.70 -6.59
CA GLY A 56 14.39 2.65 -6.83
C GLY A 56 14.86 1.23 -6.47
N ARG A 57 16.02 1.10 -5.83
CA ARG A 57 16.58 -0.20 -5.42
C ARG A 57 16.69 -0.28 -3.91
N VAL A 58 16.18 -1.38 -3.37
CA VAL A 58 16.20 -1.71 -1.95
C VAL A 58 17.46 -2.49 -1.62
N GLN A 59 18.14 -2.11 -0.56
CA GLN A 59 19.33 -2.78 -0.02
C GLN A 59 19.10 -3.14 1.43
N VAL A 60 19.43 -4.37 1.81
CA VAL A 60 19.45 -4.79 3.22
C VAL A 60 20.65 -4.14 3.89
N VAL A 61 20.41 -3.29 4.88
CA VAL A 61 21.48 -2.61 5.66
C VAL A 61 21.68 -3.26 7.03
N ASN A 62 20.65 -3.90 7.55
CA ASN A 62 20.70 -4.65 8.79
C ASN A 62 19.97 -5.99 8.60
N PRO A 63 20.71 -7.12 8.48
CA PRO A 63 20.14 -8.44 8.20
C PRO A 63 19.51 -9.12 9.42
N LEU A 64 19.58 -8.54 10.61
CA LEU A 64 18.94 -9.11 11.80
C LEU A 64 17.44 -9.22 11.60
N ASP A 65 16.89 -10.37 11.88
CA ASP A 65 15.46 -10.63 11.75
C ASP A 65 14.64 -9.64 12.60
N PRO A 66 13.61 -9.02 12.02
CA PRO A 66 12.59 -8.31 12.79
C PRO A 66 11.87 -9.25 13.76
N ALA A 67 11.34 -8.70 14.86
CA ALA A 67 10.53 -9.49 15.81
C ALA A 67 9.25 -10.08 15.17
N HIS A 68 8.70 -9.39 14.17
CA HIS A 68 7.49 -9.84 13.49
C HIS A 68 7.82 -10.91 12.43
N PRO A 69 7.25 -12.14 12.51
CA PRO A 69 7.62 -13.27 11.64
C PRO A 69 7.42 -13.00 10.15
N LEU A 70 6.33 -12.30 9.78
CA LEU A 70 6.07 -11.89 8.40
C LEU A 70 7.20 -11.02 7.85
N LEU A 71 7.61 -9.99 8.62
CA LEU A 71 8.66 -9.08 8.20
C LEU A 71 10.01 -9.81 8.07
N ALA A 72 10.31 -10.73 9.00
CA ALA A 72 11.51 -11.55 8.95
C ALA A 72 11.54 -12.45 7.70
N SER A 73 10.43 -13.12 7.39
CA SER A 73 10.33 -13.98 6.22
C SER A 73 10.48 -13.20 4.90
N LEU A 74 9.90 -12.01 4.82
CA LEU A 74 9.96 -11.17 3.62
C LEU A 74 11.30 -10.42 3.50
N LEU A 75 11.95 -10.06 4.60
CA LEU A 75 13.31 -9.50 4.57
C LEU A 75 14.30 -10.46 3.89
N ARG A 76 14.18 -11.76 4.14
CA ARG A 76 15.04 -12.80 3.54
C ARG A 76 14.87 -12.95 2.03
N THR A 77 13.77 -12.46 1.46
CA THR A 77 13.55 -12.44 -0.01
C THR A 77 14.25 -11.27 -0.69
N LEU A 78 14.68 -10.27 0.08
CA LEU A 78 15.47 -9.17 -0.43
C LEU A 78 16.93 -9.65 -0.56
N ASN A 79 17.47 -9.55 -1.76
CA ASN A 79 18.84 -10.00 -2.00
C ASN A 79 19.82 -9.24 -1.12
N PRO A 80 20.77 -9.95 -0.47
CA PRO A 80 21.90 -9.31 0.18
C PRO A 80 22.69 -8.48 -0.84
N PRO A 81 23.49 -7.49 -0.40
CA PRO A 81 24.26 -6.67 -1.32
C PRO A 81 25.16 -7.56 -2.18
N SER A 82 24.89 -7.60 -3.48
CA SER A 82 25.73 -8.33 -4.43
C SER A 82 27.11 -7.67 -4.51
N LYS A 83 28.15 -8.47 -4.66
CA LYS A 83 29.54 -8.00 -4.89
C LYS A 83 29.67 -7.18 -6.19
N SER A 84 28.68 -7.21 -7.07
CA SER A 84 28.62 -6.37 -8.27
C SER A 84 28.27 -4.93 -7.92
N ARG A 85 29.22 -4.02 -8.04
CA ARG A 85 29.10 -2.59 -7.76
C ARG A 85 28.05 -1.87 -8.65
N PHE A 86 27.65 -2.45 -9.76
CA PHE A 86 26.79 -1.78 -10.75
C PHE A 86 25.30 -2.07 -10.61
N ARG A 87 24.87 -3.11 -9.87
CA ARG A 87 23.47 -3.48 -9.69
C ARG A 87 23.16 -4.03 -8.29
N SER A 88 23.72 -3.42 -7.24
CA SER A 88 23.42 -3.84 -5.87
C SER A 88 21.98 -3.52 -5.49
N GLY A 89 21.30 -4.47 -4.83
CA GLY A 89 19.96 -4.33 -4.31
C GLY A 89 18.85 -4.82 -5.27
N THR A 90 17.64 -4.95 -4.71
CA THR A 90 16.44 -5.46 -5.38
C THR A 90 15.60 -4.28 -5.90
N SER A 91 15.08 -4.35 -7.13
CA SER A 91 14.13 -3.34 -7.62
C SER A 91 12.86 -3.34 -6.77
N ALA A 92 12.53 -2.21 -6.15
CA ALA A 92 11.33 -2.07 -5.33
C ALA A 92 10.05 -2.42 -6.10
N LYS A 93 9.91 -1.91 -7.34
CA LYS A 93 8.75 -2.17 -8.20
C LYS A 93 8.61 -3.64 -8.57
N ALA A 94 9.72 -4.29 -8.93
CA ALA A 94 9.72 -5.71 -9.28
C ALA A 94 9.38 -6.59 -8.07
N TRP A 95 9.97 -6.28 -6.92
CA TRP A 95 9.70 -7.01 -5.69
C TRP A 95 8.25 -6.89 -5.23
N ILE A 96 7.67 -5.69 -5.24
CA ILE A 96 6.25 -5.45 -4.90
C ILE A 96 5.35 -6.28 -5.81
N ARG A 97 5.63 -6.33 -7.11
CA ARG A 97 4.84 -7.10 -8.08
C ARG A 97 4.98 -8.61 -7.85
N GLN A 98 6.18 -9.07 -7.55
CA GLN A 98 6.48 -10.49 -7.34
C GLN A 98 5.90 -10.99 -6.02
N TYR A 99 6.09 -10.25 -4.92
CA TYR A 99 5.75 -10.71 -3.57
C TYR A 99 4.42 -10.15 -3.04
N GLY A 100 3.72 -9.31 -3.79
CA GLY A 100 2.48 -8.69 -3.33
C GLY A 100 1.40 -9.68 -2.92
N ARG A 101 1.25 -10.78 -3.66
CA ARG A 101 0.30 -11.84 -3.33
C ARG A 101 0.71 -12.60 -2.07
N ASP A 102 1.95 -13.03 -1.99
CA ASP A 102 2.49 -13.76 -0.84
C ASP A 102 2.44 -12.92 0.44
N ALA A 103 2.77 -11.62 0.34
CA ALA A 103 2.67 -10.69 1.46
C ALA A 103 1.23 -10.52 1.96
N GLU A 104 0.23 -10.38 1.06
CA GLU A 104 -1.19 -10.30 1.44
C GLU A 104 -1.64 -11.59 2.14
N GLU A 105 -1.35 -12.77 1.55
CA GLU A 105 -1.80 -14.05 2.06
C GLU A 105 -1.21 -14.32 3.45
N ARG A 106 0.09 -14.15 3.64
CA ARG A 106 0.76 -14.32 4.95
C ARG A 106 0.28 -13.30 5.99
N LEU A 107 0.02 -12.07 5.58
CA LEU A 107 -0.51 -11.05 6.48
C LEU A 107 -1.91 -11.42 6.99
N LEU A 108 -2.78 -11.88 6.09
CA LEU A 108 -4.12 -12.33 6.45
C LEU A 108 -4.07 -13.53 7.39
N ASP A 109 -3.21 -14.51 7.12
CA ASP A 109 -3.04 -15.69 7.97
C ASP A 109 -2.51 -15.29 9.37
N ALA A 110 -1.50 -14.43 9.44
CA ALA A 110 -0.96 -13.94 10.71
C ALA A 110 -2.01 -13.18 11.55
N LEU A 111 -2.86 -12.37 10.91
CA LEU A 111 -3.94 -11.66 11.61
C LEU A 111 -5.04 -12.61 12.08
N ILE A 112 -5.31 -13.70 11.34
CA ILE A 112 -6.26 -14.74 11.75
C ILE A 112 -5.70 -15.53 12.94
N GLU A 113 -4.43 -15.94 12.89
CA GLU A 113 -3.75 -16.64 13.99
C GLU A 113 -3.72 -15.82 15.28
N ARG A 114 -3.58 -14.50 15.17
CA ARG A 114 -3.66 -13.57 16.30
C ARG A 114 -5.09 -13.26 16.76
N GLY A 115 -6.09 -13.83 16.10
CA GLY A 115 -7.50 -13.59 16.45
C GLY A 115 -7.99 -12.18 16.12
N LEU A 116 -7.29 -11.41 15.27
CA LEU A 116 -7.70 -10.07 14.85
C LEU A 116 -8.66 -10.09 13.66
N LEU A 117 -8.57 -11.13 12.84
CA LEU A 117 -9.49 -11.38 11.72
C LEU A 117 -10.08 -12.78 11.83
N ARG A 118 -11.27 -12.95 11.27
CA ARG A 118 -11.91 -14.24 11.03
C ARG A 118 -12.13 -14.44 9.53
N ARG A 119 -11.90 -15.66 9.03
CA ARG A 119 -12.12 -16.04 7.65
C ARG A 119 -13.47 -16.71 7.52
N GLU A 120 -14.27 -16.28 6.55
CA GLU A 120 -15.52 -16.94 6.17
C GLU A 120 -15.43 -17.37 4.70
N THR A 121 -15.75 -18.64 4.44
CA THR A 121 -15.91 -19.16 3.08
C THR A 121 -17.36 -18.97 2.66
N ARG A 122 -17.57 -18.22 1.59
CA ARG A 122 -18.88 -18.05 0.96
C ARG A 122 -18.87 -18.68 -0.44
N ARG A 123 -20.03 -18.99 -0.97
CA ARG A 123 -20.17 -19.55 -2.33
C ARG A 123 -20.87 -18.56 -3.23
N PHE A 124 -20.27 -18.27 -4.37
CA PHE A 124 -20.91 -17.49 -5.44
C PHE A 124 -21.76 -18.47 -6.29
N LEU A 125 -23.03 -18.14 -6.49
CA LEU A 125 -24.02 -19.00 -7.17
C LEU A 125 -24.05 -20.44 -6.62
N GLY A 126 -23.74 -20.65 -5.35
CA GLY A 126 -23.74 -21.96 -4.72
C GLY A 126 -22.57 -22.88 -5.07
N ILE A 127 -21.72 -22.51 -6.05
CA ILE A 127 -20.72 -23.42 -6.64
C ILE A 127 -19.29 -22.95 -6.37
N LEU A 128 -18.98 -21.68 -6.62
CA LEU A 128 -17.60 -21.16 -6.54
C LEU A 128 -17.28 -20.63 -5.15
N PRO A 129 -16.38 -21.29 -4.38
CA PRO A 129 -16.00 -20.83 -3.06
C PRO A 129 -15.13 -19.57 -3.17
N TYR A 130 -15.41 -18.56 -2.37
CA TYR A 130 -14.58 -17.39 -2.19
C TYR A 130 -14.45 -17.02 -0.71
N GLN A 131 -13.34 -16.41 -0.35
CA GLN A 131 -13.05 -16.07 1.03
C GLN A 131 -13.35 -14.61 1.32
N ARG A 132 -13.88 -14.37 2.53
CA ARG A 132 -14.12 -13.07 3.13
C ARG A 132 -13.38 -12.99 4.45
N HIS A 133 -12.89 -11.81 4.76
CA HIS A 133 -12.14 -11.55 5.99
C HIS A 133 -12.86 -10.46 6.77
N PHE A 134 -13.29 -10.80 7.98
CA PHE A 134 -14.00 -9.87 8.85
C PHE A 134 -13.12 -9.57 10.06
N PRO A 135 -13.16 -8.34 10.61
CA PRO A 135 -12.57 -8.07 11.91
C PRO A 135 -13.21 -8.98 12.97
N ALA A 136 -12.40 -9.53 13.85
CA ALA A 136 -12.91 -10.32 14.98
C ALA A 136 -13.63 -9.41 15.97
N ASP A 137 -13.09 -8.21 16.20
CA ASP A 137 -13.75 -7.12 16.92
C ASP A 137 -14.25 -6.06 15.91
N PRO A 138 -15.56 -5.77 15.86
CA PRO A 138 -16.11 -4.74 14.98
C PRO A 138 -15.49 -3.36 15.14
N ASP A 139 -15.00 -3.00 16.34
CA ASP A 139 -14.38 -1.69 16.59
C ASP A 139 -12.93 -1.60 16.13
N LEU A 140 -12.27 -2.71 15.79
CA LEU A 140 -10.86 -2.72 15.39
C LEU A 140 -10.58 -1.82 14.16
N THR A 141 -11.41 -1.92 13.13
CA THR A 141 -11.32 -1.07 11.95
C THR A 141 -11.74 0.37 12.23
N GLY A 142 -12.74 0.55 13.12
CA GLY A 142 -13.18 1.86 13.59
C GLY A 142 -12.07 2.60 14.35
N ALA A 143 -11.39 1.91 15.24
CA ALA A 143 -10.25 2.46 15.98
C ALA A 143 -9.09 2.86 15.04
N ALA A 144 -8.77 2.02 14.06
CA ALA A 144 -7.74 2.33 13.05
C ALA A 144 -8.12 3.58 12.23
N ARG A 145 -9.38 3.69 11.79
CA ARG A 145 -9.87 4.84 11.04
C ARG A 145 -9.88 6.12 11.87
N ARG A 146 -10.29 6.06 13.14
CA ARG A 146 -10.24 7.23 14.04
C ARG A 146 -8.82 7.74 14.19
N ARG A 147 -7.84 6.85 14.43
CA ARG A 147 -6.42 7.24 14.54
C ARG A 147 -5.89 7.84 13.24
N PHE A 148 -6.23 7.24 12.11
CA PHE A 148 -5.85 7.78 10.80
C PHE A 148 -6.42 9.19 10.57
N GLY A 149 -7.70 9.42 10.88
CA GLY A 149 -8.34 10.74 10.80
C GLY A 149 -7.71 11.77 11.73
N GLN A 150 -7.33 11.37 12.96
CA GLN A 150 -6.59 12.25 13.89
C GLN A 150 -5.20 12.61 13.33
N ALA A 151 -4.46 11.65 12.77
CA ALA A 151 -3.19 11.91 12.13
C ALA A 151 -3.34 12.82 10.90
N GLU A 152 -4.41 12.65 10.11
CA GLU A 152 -4.75 13.50 8.97
C GLU A 152 -5.00 14.95 9.40
N ALA A 153 -5.79 15.17 10.44
CA ALA A 153 -6.08 16.49 10.99
C ALA A 153 -4.82 17.23 11.45
N LEU A 154 -3.78 16.50 11.86
CA LEU A 154 -2.46 17.04 12.22
C LEU A 154 -1.47 17.09 11.04
N GLY A 155 -1.89 16.76 9.82
CA GLY A 155 -1.04 16.76 8.63
C GLY A 155 0.00 15.63 8.60
N PHE A 156 -0.22 14.50 9.30
CA PHE A 156 0.68 13.35 9.41
C PHE A 156 2.07 13.72 9.95
N PRO A 157 2.19 14.10 11.22
CA PRO A 157 3.43 14.66 11.76
C PRO A 157 4.59 13.66 11.82
N ASP A 158 4.31 12.38 12.06
CA ASP A 158 5.32 11.34 12.21
C ASP A 158 5.63 10.59 10.89
N ARG A 159 6.78 9.88 10.87
CA ARG A 159 7.23 9.15 9.67
C ARG A 159 6.30 8.00 9.29
N ARG A 160 5.75 7.30 10.30
CA ARG A 160 4.86 6.16 10.11
C ARG A 160 3.53 6.60 9.50
N GLY A 161 2.90 7.64 10.06
CA GLY A 161 1.66 8.23 9.53
C GLY A 161 1.84 8.75 8.10
N ARG A 162 2.97 9.39 7.80
CA ARG A 162 3.29 9.82 6.42
C ARG A 162 3.40 8.66 5.45
N ALA A 163 4.06 7.56 5.84
CA ALA A 163 4.18 6.36 5.01
C ALA A 163 2.81 5.72 4.76
N LEU A 164 1.98 5.60 5.80
CA LEU A 164 0.62 5.07 5.72
C LEU A 164 -0.26 5.90 4.78
N ALA A 165 -0.30 7.22 4.97
CA ALA A 165 -1.06 8.15 4.14
C ALA A 165 -0.63 8.10 2.66
N ALA A 166 0.67 8.00 2.42
CA ALA A 166 1.22 7.85 1.08
C ALA A 166 0.78 6.54 0.41
N LEU A 167 0.76 5.43 1.15
CA LEU A 167 0.31 4.11 0.66
C LEU A 167 -1.20 4.09 0.40
N ILE A 168 -2.01 4.69 1.25
CA ILE A 168 -3.46 4.90 1.04
C ILE A 168 -3.69 5.66 -0.27
N SER A 169 -2.93 6.72 -0.52
CA SER A 169 -3.00 7.45 -1.80
C SER A 169 -2.54 6.59 -2.98
N ALA A 170 -1.50 5.76 -2.81
CA ALA A 170 -0.97 4.90 -3.87
C ALA A 170 -1.94 3.78 -4.29
N THR A 171 -2.72 3.24 -3.36
CA THR A 171 -3.76 2.23 -3.62
C THR A 171 -5.06 2.81 -4.16
N GLY A 172 -5.18 4.15 -4.20
CA GLY A 172 -6.37 4.85 -4.73
C GLY A 172 -7.47 5.09 -3.70
N LEU A 173 -7.20 4.89 -2.40
CA LEU A 173 -8.18 4.99 -1.32
C LEU A 173 -8.22 6.35 -0.62
N ALA A 174 -7.42 7.33 -1.05
CA ALA A 174 -7.42 8.66 -0.44
C ALA A 174 -8.81 9.32 -0.46
N GLY A 175 -9.62 9.09 -1.50
CA GLY A 175 -10.98 9.61 -1.57
C GLY A 175 -11.97 8.95 -0.62
N THR A 176 -11.74 7.69 -0.26
CA THR A 176 -12.62 6.91 0.61
C THR A 176 -12.28 7.10 2.09
N LEU A 177 -11.00 7.28 2.41
CA LEU A 177 -10.52 7.31 3.79
C LEU A 177 -10.25 8.71 4.32
N SER A 178 -10.09 9.72 3.44
CA SER A 178 -9.89 11.10 3.88
C SER A 178 -11.13 11.65 4.57
N THR A 179 -10.96 12.19 5.76
CA THR A 179 -11.98 12.92 6.53
C THR A 179 -11.96 14.42 6.22
N ASP A 180 -10.80 14.94 5.75
CA ASP A 180 -10.59 16.36 5.37
C ASP A 180 -10.83 16.62 3.88
N GLY A 181 -11.61 15.76 3.23
CA GLY A 181 -12.10 15.96 1.89
C GLY A 181 -10.99 16.21 0.85
N ARG A 182 -11.04 17.36 0.15
CA ARG A 182 -10.08 17.68 -0.91
C ARG A 182 -8.68 17.98 -0.37
N ALA A 183 -8.57 18.68 0.76
CA ALA A 183 -7.30 19.04 1.36
C ALA A 183 -6.51 17.81 1.80
N GLY A 184 -7.14 16.88 2.52
CA GLY A 184 -6.51 15.64 2.94
C GLY A 184 -6.04 14.78 1.76
N ARG A 185 -6.86 14.66 0.69
CA ARG A 185 -6.45 13.95 -0.53
C ARG A 185 -5.23 14.59 -1.19
N THR A 186 -5.16 15.92 -1.21
CA THR A 186 -4.01 16.64 -1.77
C THR A 186 -2.75 16.41 -0.96
N THR A 187 -2.86 16.45 0.38
CA THR A 187 -1.77 16.13 1.30
C THR A 187 -1.25 14.70 1.11
N MET A 188 -2.15 13.71 1.07
CA MET A 188 -1.77 12.32 0.83
C MET A 188 -1.14 12.11 -0.55
N LYS A 189 -1.60 12.82 -1.59
CA LYS A 189 -1.01 12.79 -2.94
C LYS A 189 0.41 13.38 -2.93
N ALA A 190 0.64 14.46 -2.18
CA ALA A 190 1.97 15.03 -2.01
C ALA A 190 2.91 14.06 -1.29
N LEU A 191 2.47 13.47 -0.17
CA LEU A 191 3.23 12.47 0.57
C LEU A 191 3.59 11.25 -0.28
N ARG A 192 2.67 10.77 -1.14
CA ARG A 192 2.95 9.68 -2.07
C ARG A 192 4.14 9.96 -3.00
N ARG A 193 4.34 11.22 -3.41
CA ARG A 193 5.45 11.60 -4.29
C ARG A 193 6.80 11.60 -3.58
N THR A 194 6.81 11.80 -2.28
CA THR A 194 8.04 11.86 -1.46
C THR A 194 8.42 10.52 -0.82
N GLN A 195 7.47 9.59 -0.71
CA GLN A 195 7.68 8.26 -0.13
C GLN A 195 7.95 7.24 -1.24
N TRP A 196 9.19 6.75 -1.34
CA TRP A 196 9.63 5.86 -2.42
C TRP A 196 8.81 4.55 -2.52
N ALA A 197 8.45 3.94 -1.37
CA ALA A 197 7.63 2.73 -1.35
C ALA A 197 6.24 2.98 -1.96
N ALA A 198 5.59 4.07 -1.59
CA ALA A 198 4.30 4.48 -2.16
C ALA A 198 4.41 4.85 -3.65
N THR A 199 5.50 5.48 -4.06
CA THR A 199 5.78 5.75 -5.48
C THR A 199 5.91 4.46 -6.28
N ALA A 200 6.60 3.45 -5.74
CA ALA A 200 6.74 2.13 -6.38
C ALA A 200 5.39 1.38 -6.48
N VAL A 201 4.59 1.41 -5.40
CA VAL A 201 3.21 0.88 -5.40
C VAL A 201 2.36 1.56 -6.46
N HIS A 202 2.32 2.89 -6.46
CA HIS A 202 1.52 3.66 -7.41
C HIS A 202 1.89 3.38 -8.87
N HIS A 203 3.18 3.21 -9.16
CA HIS A 203 3.63 2.84 -10.50
C HIS A 203 3.05 1.48 -10.93
N ASN A 204 3.11 0.46 -10.06
CA ASN A 204 2.54 -0.86 -10.35
C ASN A 204 1.01 -0.81 -10.50
N VAL A 205 0.32 -0.04 -9.66
CA VAL A 205 -1.13 0.19 -9.76
C VAL A 205 -1.52 0.84 -11.11
N ARG A 206 -0.76 1.83 -11.55
CA ARG A 206 -0.99 2.45 -12.87
C ARG A 206 -0.77 1.49 -14.03
N GLN A 207 0.29 0.68 -13.99
CA GLN A 207 0.54 -0.32 -15.02
C GLN A 207 -0.60 -1.33 -15.14
N THR A 208 -1.17 -1.78 -14.02
CA THR A 208 -2.30 -2.72 -14.05
C THR A 208 -3.53 -2.09 -14.72
N ARG A 209 -3.79 -0.80 -14.49
CA ARG A 209 -4.90 -0.09 -15.14
C ARG A 209 -4.70 0.07 -16.66
N SER A 210 -3.48 0.32 -17.10
CA SER A 210 -3.20 0.48 -18.54
C SER A 210 -3.18 -0.84 -19.31
N SER A 211 -2.88 -1.96 -18.65
CA SER A 211 -2.89 -3.28 -19.29
C SER A 211 -4.25 -3.98 -19.27
N GLY A 212 -5.22 -3.49 -18.48
CA GLY A 212 -6.59 -4.02 -18.41
C GLY A 212 -7.59 -3.34 -19.35
N GLY A 213 -7.15 -2.41 -20.20
CA GLY A 213 -8.00 -1.57 -21.04
C GLY A 213 -8.40 -2.14 -22.41
N ASP A 214 -8.21 -3.45 -22.67
CA ASP A 214 -8.61 -4.04 -23.96
C ASP A 214 -9.54 -5.26 -23.80
N SER A 215 -10.64 -5.11 -23.07
CA SER A 215 -11.84 -5.94 -23.27
C SER A 215 -13.05 -5.43 -22.46
N GLY A 216 -14.02 -4.88 -23.15
CA GLY A 216 -15.42 -4.93 -22.78
C GLY A 216 -15.98 -3.76 -22.00
N GLY A 217 -16.76 -2.94 -22.70
CA GLY A 217 -17.53 -1.79 -22.30
C GLY A 217 -18.34 -1.90 -21.02
N GLY A 218 -18.54 -0.75 -20.41
CA GLY A 218 -19.43 -0.51 -19.29
C GLY A 218 -19.12 0.83 -18.65
N GLY A 219 -19.63 1.93 -19.25
CA GLY A 219 -19.41 3.28 -18.75
C GLY A 219 -20.05 3.51 -17.40
N TRP A 220 -19.29 4.15 -16.52
CA TRP A 220 -19.80 5.08 -15.50
C TRP A 220 -18.81 6.23 -15.46
N GLY A 221 -19.25 7.37 -16.00
CA GLY A 221 -18.45 8.58 -16.04
C GLY A 221 -18.18 9.09 -14.63
N ASP A 222 -16.92 9.31 -14.34
CA ASP A 222 -16.48 10.22 -13.31
C ASP A 222 -15.54 11.23 -13.97
N GLY A 223 -16.02 12.48 -14.03
CA GLY A 223 -15.33 13.60 -14.62
C GLY A 223 -14.04 13.92 -13.89
N GLY A 224 -12.96 13.31 -14.30
CA GLY A 224 -11.60 13.61 -13.86
C GLY A 224 -11.00 14.66 -14.78
N LEU A 225 -10.92 15.89 -14.28
CA LEU A 225 -10.19 17.01 -14.89
C LEU A 225 -8.75 16.59 -15.21
N GLY A 226 -8.39 16.76 -16.48
CA GLY A 226 -7.10 16.42 -17.02
C GLY A 226 -5.97 17.20 -16.38
N ASP A 227 -4.95 16.45 -16.00
CA ASP A 227 -3.62 16.97 -15.65
C ASP A 227 -2.79 16.93 -16.93
N SER A 228 -2.91 18.01 -17.75
CA SER A 228 -2.08 18.23 -18.93
C SER A 228 -0.82 18.96 -18.51
N ASP A 229 0.22 18.23 -18.17
CA ASP A 229 1.59 18.76 -18.15
C ASP A 229 2.11 18.85 -19.60
N GLY A 230 1.65 19.87 -20.28
CA GLY A 230 2.17 20.26 -21.59
C GLY A 230 3.34 21.22 -21.45
N GLY A 231 4.54 20.71 -21.33
CA GLY A 231 5.77 21.48 -21.55
C GLY A 231 6.02 21.64 -23.05
N SER A 232 5.56 22.72 -23.65
CA SER A 232 5.96 23.14 -25.00
C SER A 232 7.01 24.23 -24.91
N SER A 233 8.25 23.84 -25.08
CA SER A 233 9.33 24.74 -25.47
C SER A 233 9.26 24.96 -26.98
N CYS A 234 8.83 26.13 -27.41
CA CYS A 234 8.99 26.60 -28.77
C CYS A 234 10.09 27.66 -28.80
N GLY A 235 11.29 27.29 -29.22
CA GLY A 235 12.26 28.19 -29.77
C GLY A 235 11.83 28.59 -31.18
N GLY A 236 11.60 29.87 -31.40
CA GLY A 236 11.38 30.48 -32.70
C GLY A 236 12.47 31.50 -32.97
N GLY A 237 13.42 31.16 -33.81
CA GLY A 237 14.34 32.11 -34.43
C GLY A 237 13.72 32.76 -35.65
N GLY A 238 14.23 33.87 -36.08
CA GLY A 238 13.96 34.63 -37.29
C GLY A 238 14.39 36.04 -37.03
N GLY A 239 15.39 36.60 -37.57
CA GLY A 239 15.75 36.85 -38.97
C GLY A 239 15.39 38.28 -39.31
N ASP A 240 16.34 39.04 -39.41
CA ASP A 240 16.67 40.22 -40.19
C ASP A 240 17.48 41.24 -39.40
#